data_bd2550ad91364b66992c2563447cb0f2
#
_entry.id   bd2550ad91364b66992c2563447cb0f2
#
_cell.length_a   1.000
_cell.length_b   1.000
_cell.length_c   1.000
_cell.angle_alpha   90.00
_cell.angle_beta   90.00
_cell.angle_gamma   90.00
#
_symmetry.space_group_name_H-M   'P 1'
#
loop_
_entity.id
_entity.type
_entity.pdbx_description
1 polymer ?
#
loop_
_entity_poly.entity_id
_entity_poly.type
_entity_poly.pdbx_seq_one_letter_code
_entity_poly.pdbx_strand_id
1 'polypeptide(L)'
;MPGPSEPLLIASDVHLEPEGSARSAGRLAQLLAEHAGHELILNGDVFNLSLDRPSRDPGESAQTTLRSYPGLIAALRQHLAAGHGVTFVAGNHDAGILTRGTRERLLELCELNADARLALEPWFIRRGGVHIEHGHVHDPDNAPAHPLALWSPESEPLGIALTRRFLAPHDAFAFAHAHHTTPLDGLKRTFTTFGARAPWMVMHYFAMSGRLTAESAVPERLAAEKARGATAMAAFATRNQLPTETVQTLFDALPRPTHEAFDRTFFRLYFDRVLATLGVIGGGARMLLGGPLGIASGAVALSSALYLRHSVKQGVDRYSSLPVKRLYAGAELVRRVTGAELVVFGHTHCEDEAEGYKNSASFSYTQRKGSPYLFIGRDGKSERR
;
A
#
# COMPACT_ATOMS: atom_id res chain seq x y z
N MET A 1 21.41 14.72 14.65
CA MET A 1 22.16 14.45 13.39
C MET A 1 22.04 15.68 12.48
N PRO A 2 22.91 15.88 11.49
CA PRO A 2 22.71 16.98 10.56
C PRO A 2 21.42 16.79 9.76
N GLY A 3 20.74 17.88 9.44
CA GLY A 3 19.60 17.88 8.53
C GLY A 3 20.01 17.43 7.12
N PRO A 4 19.06 17.33 6.16
CA PRO A 4 19.37 16.94 4.79
C PRO A 4 20.31 17.96 4.11
N SER A 5 21.19 17.47 3.22
CA SER A 5 22.13 18.33 2.47
C SER A 5 21.43 19.33 1.55
N GLU A 6 20.26 18.95 1.03
CA GLU A 6 19.35 19.78 0.23
C GLU A 6 17.98 19.81 0.89
N PRO A 7 17.20 20.89 0.79
CA PRO A 7 15.82 20.89 1.26
C PRO A 7 15.00 19.85 0.49
N LEU A 8 14.03 19.22 1.15
CA LEU A 8 13.22 18.16 0.59
C LEU A 8 11.78 18.60 0.40
N LEU A 9 11.19 18.16 -0.71
CA LEU A 9 9.76 18.14 -0.94
C LEU A 9 9.31 16.68 -0.95
N ILE A 10 8.35 16.32 -0.11
CA ILE A 10 7.85 14.94 -0.02
C ILE A 10 6.36 14.95 -0.34
N ALA A 11 5.98 14.28 -1.42
CA ALA A 11 4.60 14.01 -1.80
C ALA A 11 4.40 12.50 -1.90
N SER A 12 3.27 11.99 -1.45
CA SER A 12 2.90 10.57 -1.55
C SER A 12 1.47 10.38 -2.05
N ASP A 13 1.15 9.16 -2.42
CA ASP A 13 -0.23 8.78 -2.74
C ASP A 13 -0.85 9.71 -3.81
N VAL A 14 -0.08 9.92 -4.89
CA VAL A 14 -0.47 10.77 -6.03
C VAL A 14 -1.45 10.03 -6.94
N HIS A 15 -1.34 8.69 -7.04
CA HIS A 15 -2.22 7.80 -7.77
C HIS A 15 -2.52 8.27 -9.19
N LEU A 16 -1.46 8.56 -9.95
CA LEU A 16 -1.60 8.95 -11.36
C LEU A 16 -2.15 7.77 -12.19
N GLU A 17 -3.17 8.06 -12.96
CA GLU A 17 -3.79 7.19 -13.95
C GLU A 17 -3.71 7.86 -15.31
N PRO A 18 -3.78 7.13 -16.42
CA PRO A 18 -3.77 7.73 -17.76
C PRO A 18 -4.88 8.76 -17.99
N GLU A 19 -6.01 8.59 -17.30
CA GLU A 19 -7.17 9.48 -17.34
C GLU A 19 -7.56 9.91 -15.92
N GLY A 20 -8.11 11.11 -15.78
CA GLY A 20 -8.68 11.59 -14.50
C GLY A 20 -7.71 12.29 -13.53
N SER A 21 -6.38 12.16 -13.71
CA SER A 21 -5.39 12.72 -12.77
C SER A 21 -4.82 14.09 -13.18
N ALA A 22 -5.42 14.79 -14.12
CA ALA A 22 -4.92 16.07 -14.65
C ALA A 22 -4.68 17.13 -13.55
N ARG A 23 -5.55 17.16 -12.51
CA ARG A 23 -5.41 18.09 -11.38
C ARG A 23 -4.16 17.78 -10.55
N SER A 24 -3.96 16.52 -10.18
CA SER A 24 -2.81 16.09 -9.37
C SER A 24 -1.50 16.25 -10.14
N ALA A 25 -1.49 15.86 -11.43
CA ALA A 25 -0.33 16.04 -12.31
C ALA A 25 0.02 17.53 -12.48
N GLY A 26 -0.98 18.40 -12.71
CA GLY A 26 -0.78 19.85 -12.83
C GLY A 26 -0.28 20.46 -11.52
N ARG A 27 -0.81 20.03 -10.37
CA ARG A 27 -0.34 20.52 -9.06
C ARG A 27 1.09 20.07 -8.74
N LEU A 28 1.46 18.83 -9.11
CA LEU A 28 2.83 18.32 -8.96
C LEU A 28 3.81 19.11 -9.85
N ALA A 29 3.44 19.42 -11.09
CA ALA A 29 4.23 20.27 -11.97
C ALA A 29 4.41 21.67 -11.41
N GLN A 30 3.35 22.27 -10.86
CA GLN A 30 3.39 23.57 -10.21
C GLN A 30 4.30 23.55 -8.96
N LEU A 31 4.22 22.48 -8.15
CA LEU A 31 5.06 22.30 -6.96
C LEU A 31 6.56 22.33 -7.32
N LEU A 32 6.95 21.65 -8.40
CA LEU A 32 8.33 21.66 -8.89
C LEU A 32 8.77 23.06 -9.33
N ALA A 33 7.90 23.84 -9.97
CA ALA A 33 8.19 25.20 -10.38
C ALA A 33 8.31 26.18 -9.19
N GLU A 34 7.44 26.01 -8.17
CA GLU A 34 7.43 26.85 -6.96
C GLU A 34 8.66 26.60 -6.06
N HIS A 35 9.26 25.40 -6.15
CA HIS A 35 10.33 24.94 -5.25
C HIS A 35 11.58 24.50 -6.01
N ALA A 36 12.06 25.30 -6.94
CA ALA A 36 13.35 25.06 -7.58
C ALA A 36 14.48 24.97 -6.52
N GLY A 37 15.39 24.03 -6.71
CA GLY A 37 16.52 23.85 -5.77
C GLY A 37 16.26 22.87 -4.63
N HIS A 38 15.16 22.11 -4.67
CA HIS A 38 14.81 21.10 -3.68
C HIS A 38 14.94 19.70 -4.29
N GLU A 39 15.27 18.69 -3.49
CA GLU A 39 15.08 17.28 -3.92
C GLU A 39 13.59 16.92 -3.78
N LEU A 40 12.98 16.41 -4.85
CA LEU A 40 11.61 15.87 -4.81
C LEU A 40 11.67 14.39 -4.43
N ILE A 41 10.97 14.03 -3.36
CA ILE A 41 10.75 12.65 -2.95
C ILE A 41 9.28 12.31 -3.21
N LEU A 42 9.05 11.42 -4.16
CA LEU A 42 7.76 10.82 -4.43
C LEU A 42 7.65 9.55 -3.60
N ASN A 43 6.99 9.66 -2.45
CA ASN A 43 7.04 8.67 -1.37
C ASN A 43 5.96 7.60 -1.50
N GLY A 44 5.99 6.87 -2.61
CA GLY A 44 5.12 5.74 -2.91
C GLY A 44 3.75 6.10 -3.45
N ASP A 45 3.15 5.14 -4.13
CA ASP A 45 1.83 5.23 -4.75
C ASP A 45 1.69 6.46 -5.68
N VAL A 46 2.75 6.71 -6.45
CA VAL A 46 2.76 7.77 -7.45
C VAL A 46 1.89 7.39 -8.64
N PHE A 47 1.92 6.11 -9.01
CA PHE A 47 1.13 5.54 -10.09
C PHE A 47 0.12 4.52 -9.55
N ASN A 48 -1.03 4.42 -10.19
CA ASN A 48 -2.04 3.42 -9.84
C ASN A 48 -1.90 2.16 -10.70
N LEU A 49 -0.70 1.54 -10.71
CA LEU A 49 -0.40 0.36 -11.55
C LEU A 49 -1.17 -0.89 -11.12
N SER A 50 -1.75 -0.89 -9.92
CA SER A 50 -2.62 -1.98 -9.44
C SER A 50 -3.91 -2.11 -10.26
N LEU A 51 -4.27 -1.13 -11.08
CA LEU A 51 -5.42 -1.19 -11.99
C LEU A 51 -5.10 -1.90 -13.31
N ASP A 52 -3.82 -2.00 -13.65
CA ASP A 52 -3.39 -2.61 -14.90
C ASP A 52 -3.57 -4.13 -14.90
N ARG A 53 -3.66 -4.71 -16.09
CA ARG A 53 -3.65 -6.17 -16.24
C ARG A 53 -2.29 -6.72 -15.82
N PRO A 54 -2.23 -7.90 -15.15
CA PRO A 54 -0.97 -8.49 -14.69
C PRO A 54 0.07 -8.75 -15.80
N SER A 55 -0.39 -8.90 -17.05
CA SER A 55 0.47 -9.15 -18.22
C SER A 55 1.14 -7.91 -18.79
N ARG A 56 0.77 -6.70 -18.32
CA ARG A 56 1.35 -5.46 -18.81
C ARG A 56 2.65 -5.17 -18.08
N ASP A 57 3.66 -4.67 -18.82
CA ASP A 57 4.92 -4.21 -18.21
C ASP A 57 4.66 -2.95 -17.36
N PRO A 58 4.97 -2.97 -16.05
CA PRO A 58 4.67 -1.83 -15.19
C PRO A 58 5.44 -0.55 -15.55
N GLY A 59 6.67 -0.68 -16.06
CA GLY A 59 7.47 0.46 -16.52
C GLY A 59 6.86 1.12 -17.77
N GLU A 60 6.31 0.32 -18.67
CA GLU A 60 5.56 0.83 -19.84
C GLU A 60 4.26 1.51 -19.40
N SER A 61 3.59 0.96 -18.39
CA SER A 61 2.39 1.57 -17.82
C SER A 61 2.67 2.91 -17.18
N ALA A 62 3.73 3.03 -16.38
CA ALA A 62 4.16 4.29 -15.78
C ALA A 62 4.51 5.33 -16.87
N GLN A 63 5.25 4.92 -17.92
CA GLN A 63 5.58 5.77 -19.05
C GLN A 63 4.31 6.25 -19.79
N THR A 64 3.37 5.35 -20.04
CA THR A 64 2.10 5.66 -20.70
C THR A 64 1.28 6.66 -19.87
N THR A 65 1.22 6.45 -18.56
CA THR A 65 0.53 7.37 -17.64
C THR A 65 1.14 8.76 -17.69
N LEU A 66 2.47 8.88 -17.62
CA LEU A 66 3.13 10.20 -17.71
C LEU A 66 2.92 10.89 -19.05
N ARG A 67 2.90 10.14 -20.17
CA ARG A 67 2.62 10.72 -21.52
C ARG A 67 1.28 11.44 -21.57
N SER A 68 0.31 11.08 -20.76
CA SER A 68 -0.97 11.79 -20.65
C SER A 68 -0.83 13.19 -20.03
N TYR A 69 0.31 13.49 -19.39
CA TYR A 69 0.54 14.74 -18.66
C TYR A 69 1.82 15.47 -19.12
N PRO A 70 1.85 16.03 -20.34
CA PRO A 70 3.06 16.64 -20.90
C PRO A 70 3.60 17.81 -20.07
N GLY A 71 2.74 18.53 -19.37
CA GLY A 71 3.16 19.59 -18.43
C GLY A 71 3.96 19.06 -17.24
N LEU A 72 3.62 17.88 -16.72
CA LEU A 72 4.39 17.23 -15.65
C LEU A 72 5.74 16.72 -16.18
N ILE A 73 5.77 16.13 -17.39
CA ILE A 73 7.03 15.71 -18.04
C ILE A 73 7.97 16.92 -18.20
N ALA A 74 7.45 18.03 -18.71
CA ALA A 74 8.25 19.25 -18.89
C ALA A 74 8.82 19.78 -17.56
N ALA A 75 8.03 19.77 -16.48
CA ALA A 75 8.47 20.19 -15.15
C ALA A 75 9.53 19.23 -14.58
N LEU A 76 9.36 17.92 -14.69
CA LEU A 76 10.36 16.92 -14.28
C LEU A 76 11.65 17.06 -15.07
N ARG A 77 11.56 17.22 -16.39
CA ARG A 77 12.73 17.48 -17.27
C ARG A 77 13.49 18.72 -16.80
N GLN A 78 12.81 19.85 -16.63
CA GLN A 78 13.44 21.10 -16.19
C GLN A 78 14.12 20.95 -14.84
N HIS A 79 13.46 20.30 -13.89
CA HIS A 79 13.97 20.07 -12.53
C HIS A 79 15.24 19.21 -12.52
N LEU A 80 15.20 18.07 -13.23
CA LEU A 80 16.34 17.14 -13.36
C LEU A 80 17.49 17.77 -14.17
N ALA A 81 17.20 18.48 -15.27
CA ALA A 81 18.21 19.17 -16.08
C ALA A 81 18.93 20.29 -15.31
N ALA A 82 18.26 20.92 -14.32
CA ALA A 82 18.87 21.87 -13.40
C ALA A 82 19.76 21.20 -12.34
N GLY A 83 19.90 19.87 -12.37
CA GLY A 83 20.73 19.09 -11.42
C GLY A 83 20.03 18.73 -10.10
N HIS A 84 18.73 19.02 -9.96
CA HIS A 84 17.98 18.66 -8.76
C HIS A 84 17.56 17.19 -8.79
N GLY A 85 17.45 16.57 -7.60
CA GLY A 85 17.10 15.15 -7.48
C GLY A 85 15.59 14.91 -7.54
N VAL A 86 15.22 13.78 -8.16
CA VAL A 86 13.88 13.18 -8.05
C VAL A 86 14.04 11.72 -7.63
N THR A 87 13.47 11.36 -6.50
CA THR A 87 13.51 9.99 -5.99
C THR A 87 12.10 9.44 -5.87
N PHE A 88 11.83 8.33 -6.53
CA PHE A 88 10.62 7.54 -6.33
C PHE A 88 10.91 6.45 -5.31
N VAL A 89 10.21 6.45 -4.20
CA VAL A 89 10.15 5.32 -3.26
C VAL A 89 8.94 4.48 -3.65
N ALA A 90 9.11 3.18 -3.78
CA ALA A 90 7.99 2.31 -4.18
C ALA A 90 6.92 2.24 -3.10
N GLY A 91 5.66 2.34 -3.50
CA GLY A 91 4.49 2.02 -2.70
C GLY A 91 3.92 0.65 -3.05
N ASN A 92 2.77 0.31 -2.47
CA ASN A 92 2.10 -0.96 -2.78
C ASN A 92 1.39 -0.94 -4.14
N HIS A 93 0.84 0.20 -4.57
CA HIS A 93 0.18 0.34 -5.87
C HIS A 93 1.15 0.43 -7.03
N ASP A 94 2.36 0.84 -6.80
CA ASP A 94 3.36 1.07 -7.85
C ASP A 94 4.71 0.35 -7.63
N ALA A 95 4.74 -0.70 -6.82
CA ALA A 95 5.95 -1.52 -6.63
C ALA A 95 6.56 -2.01 -7.96
N GLY A 96 5.74 -2.12 -9.01
CA GLY A 96 6.17 -2.47 -10.36
C GLY A 96 7.11 -1.45 -11.02
N ILE A 97 7.23 -0.20 -10.54
CA ILE A 97 8.19 0.77 -11.08
C ILE A 97 9.66 0.33 -10.91
N LEU A 98 9.89 -0.62 -10.01
CA LEU A 98 11.24 -1.18 -9.77
C LEU A 98 11.66 -2.21 -10.83
N THR A 99 10.82 -2.53 -11.81
CA THR A 99 11.19 -3.43 -12.90
C THR A 99 12.34 -2.86 -13.72
N ARG A 100 13.15 -3.79 -14.26
CA ARG A 100 14.35 -3.42 -15.04
C ARG A 100 13.97 -2.53 -16.22
N GLY A 101 14.71 -1.46 -16.44
CA GLY A 101 14.52 -0.54 -17.56
C GLY A 101 13.51 0.59 -17.30
N THR A 102 12.80 0.59 -16.17
CA THR A 102 11.84 1.66 -15.87
C THR A 102 12.52 3.02 -15.72
N ARG A 103 13.66 3.07 -15.02
CA ARG A 103 14.42 4.31 -14.86
C ARG A 103 14.86 4.88 -16.21
N GLU A 104 15.37 4.04 -17.07
CA GLU A 104 15.81 4.40 -18.43
C GLU A 104 14.66 4.95 -19.26
N ARG A 105 13.48 4.32 -19.20
CA ARG A 105 12.26 4.80 -19.89
C ARG A 105 11.78 6.15 -19.36
N LEU A 106 11.88 6.39 -18.05
CA LEU A 106 11.52 7.70 -17.46
C LEU A 106 12.50 8.79 -17.89
N LEU A 107 13.79 8.49 -17.95
CA LEU A 107 14.82 9.41 -18.43
C LEU A 107 14.63 9.71 -19.92
N GLU A 108 14.37 8.70 -20.76
CA GLU A 108 14.07 8.86 -22.18
C GLU A 108 12.84 9.76 -22.38
N LEU A 109 11.78 9.54 -21.60
CA LEU A 109 10.56 10.36 -21.64
C LEU A 109 10.85 11.83 -21.31
N CYS A 110 11.80 12.07 -20.39
CA CYS A 110 12.25 13.41 -20.03
C CYS A 110 13.36 13.94 -20.98
N GLU A 111 13.79 13.17 -21.98
CA GLU A 111 14.90 13.52 -22.89
C GLU A 111 16.21 13.82 -22.14
N LEU A 112 16.52 13.01 -21.11
CA LEU A 112 17.68 13.17 -20.23
C LEU A 112 18.61 11.97 -20.30
N ASN A 113 19.90 12.20 -19.97
CA ASN A 113 20.92 11.18 -19.91
C ASN A 113 20.94 10.45 -18.57
N ALA A 114 21.72 9.37 -18.51
CA ALA A 114 21.89 8.54 -17.31
C ALA A 114 22.43 9.28 -16.07
N ASP A 115 23.12 10.41 -16.27
CA ASP A 115 23.68 11.25 -15.20
C ASP A 115 22.64 12.07 -14.43
N ALA A 116 21.39 12.15 -14.94
CA ALA A 116 20.33 12.83 -14.24
C ALA A 116 20.02 12.16 -12.89
N ARG A 117 19.81 12.98 -11.86
CA ARG A 117 19.60 12.53 -10.47
C ARG A 117 18.19 11.94 -10.27
N LEU A 118 17.80 10.97 -11.09
CA LEU A 118 16.58 10.20 -10.96
C LEU A 118 16.89 8.87 -10.27
N ALA A 119 16.22 8.58 -9.15
CA ALA A 119 16.37 7.33 -8.41
C ALA A 119 15.02 6.60 -8.24
N LEU A 120 15.06 5.27 -8.25
CA LEU A 120 13.94 4.39 -7.89
C LEU A 120 14.39 3.55 -6.69
N GLU A 121 13.69 3.65 -5.57
CA GLU A 121 14.08 3.00 -4.32
C GLU A 121 13.00 2.03 -3.83
N PRO A 122 13.39 0.80 -3.44
CA PRO A 122 12.43 -0.27 -3.21
C PRO A 122 11.74 -0.22 -1.84
N TRP A 123 12.32 0.42 -0.85
CA TRP A 123 11.80 0.39 0.51
C TRP A 123 11.83 1.78 1.14
N PHE A 124 13.00 2.24 1.57
CA PHE A 124 13.17 3.55 2.21
C PHE A 124 14.43 4.25 1.70
N ILE A 125 14.49 5.54 1.98
CA ILE A 125 15.71 6.34 1.84
C ILE A 125 15.99 7.10 3.13
N ARG A 126 17.24 7.48 3.30
CA ARG A 126 17.66 8.39 4.36
C ARG A 126 18.27 9.67 3.79
N ARG A 127 17.92 10.79 4.40
CA ARG A 127 18.50 12.10 4.09
C ARG A 127 18.84 12.81 5.39
N GLY A 128 20.11 12.73 5.81
CA GLY A 128 20.51 13.17 7.15
C GLY A 128 19.80 12.39 8.25
N GLY A 129 19.18 13.08 9.20
CA GLY A 129 18.38 12.48 10.28
C GLY A 129 16.96 12.07 9.88
N VAL A 130 16.58 12.21 8.60
CA VAL A 130 15.23 11.91 8.12
C VAL A 130 15.19 10.52 7.45
N HIS A 131 14.28 9.66 7.90
CA HIS A 131 13.94 8.38 7.28
C HIS A 131 12.61 8.53 6.53
N ILE A 132 12.58 8.16 5.25
CA ILE A 132 11.43 8.34 4.37
C ILE A 132 11.10 7.00 3.72
N GLU A 133 9.88 6.50 3.94
CA GLU A 133 9.36 5.30 3.28
C GLU A 133 7.84 5.45 3.08
N HIS A 134 7.28 4.67 2.16
CA HIS A 134 5.84 4.71 1.95
C HIS A 134 5.04 4.22 3.16
N GLY A 135 5.54 3.21 3.87
CA GLY A 135 4.92 2.69 5.09
C GLY A 135 4.03 1.45 4.89
N HIS A 136 3.73 1.05 3.66
CA HIS A 136 2.91 -0.13 3.35
C HIS A 136 3.47 -1.44 3.90
N VAL A 137 4.77 -1.53 4.11
CA VAL A 137 5.43 -2.72 4.71
C VAL A 137 5.02 -2.97 6.16
N HIS A 138 4.50 -1.95 6.85
CA HIS A 138 3.95 -2.05 8.20
C HIS A 138 2.46 -2.47 8.22
N ASP A 139 1.82 -2.56 7.05
CA ASP A 139 0.47 -3.07 6.88
C ASP A 139 0.50 -4.49 6.28
N PRO A 140 0.19 -5.55 7.03
CA PRO A 140 0.27 -6.92 6.55
C PRO A 140 -0.53 -7.22 5.28
N ASP A 141 -1.60 -6.47 5.01
CA ASP A 141 -2.43 -6.67 3.82
C ASP A 141 -1.77 -6.11 2.55
N ASN A 142 -0.86 -5.16 2.72
CA ASN A 142 -0.17 -4.46 1.63
C ASN A 142 1.36 -4.72 1.62
N ALA A 143 1.88 -5.38 2.66
CA ALA A 143 3.29 -5.72 2.74
C ALA A 143 3.68 -6.79 1.71
N PRO A 144 4.80 -6.61 0.94
CA PRO A 144 5.40 -7.65 0.12
C PRO A 144 6.06 -8.74 0.98
N ALA A 145 6.38 -9.88 0.39
CA ALA A 145 7.10 -10.94 1.12
C ALA A 145 8.53 -10.52 1.50
N HIS A 146 9.12 -9.62 0.70
CA HIS A 146 10.39 -8.95 1.03
C HIS A 146 10.44 -7.57 0.34
N PRO A 147 10.65 -6.46 1.08
CA PRO A 147 10.59 -5.11 0.53
C PRO A 147 11.67 -4.80 -0.51
N LEU A 148 12.77 -5.53 -0.53
CA LEU A 148 13.86 -5.37 -1.50
C LEU A 148 13.73 -6.29 -2.72
N ALA A 149 12.70 -7.12 -2.79
CA ALA A 149 12.47 -7.95 -3.96
C ALA A 149 11.83 -7.12 -5.08
N LEU A 150 12.24 -7.40 -6.32
CA LEU A 150 11.54 -6.85 -7.47
C LEU A 150 10.12 -7.40 -7.52
N TRP A 151 9.19 -6.54 -7.91
CA TRP A 151 7.80 -6.90 -8.06
C TRP A 151 7.59 -8.08 -9.04
N SER A 152 6.61 -8.91 -8.71
CA SER A 152 6.13 -10.00 -9.55
C SER A 152 4.61 -10.13 -9.39
N PRO A 153 3.84 -10.38 -10.47
CA PRO A 153 2.40 -10.54 -10.37
C PRO A 153 1.97 -11.78 -9.56
N GLU A 154 2.88 -12.75 -9.36
CA GLU A 154 2.63 -13.95 -8.59
C GLU A 154 2.73 -13.73 -7.08
N SER A 155 3.41 -12.66 -6.65
CA SER A 155 3.70 -12.35 -5.25
C SER A 155 3.00 -11.10 -4.75
N GLU A 156 1.95 -10.64 -5.42
CA GLU A 156 1.22 -9.44 -5.01
C GLU A 156 0.66 -9.56 -3.59
N PRO A 157 0.79 -8.51 -2.75
CA PRO A 157 0.13 -8.41 -1.46
C PRO A 157 -1.40 -8.55 -1.59
N LEU A 158 -2.05 -9.00 -0.51
CA LEU A 158 -3.49 -9.26 -0.49
C LEU A 158 -4.32 -8.05 -0.95
N GLY A 159 -4.00 -6.85 -0.48
CA GLY A 159 -4.72 -5.63 -0.83
C GLY A 159 -4.63 -5.31 -2.33
N ILE A 160 -3.44 -5.47 -2.91
CA ILE A 160 -3.21 -5.25 -4.35
C ILE A 160 -3.90 -6.32 -5.19
N ALA A 161 -3.83 -7.60 -4.79
CA ALA A 161 -4.52 -8.68 -5.47
C ALA A 161 -6.05 -8.48 -5.45
N LEU A 162 -6.61 -8.02 -4.33
CA LEU A 162 -8.03 -7.63 -4.23
C LEU A 162 -8.37 -6.45 -5.14
N THR A 163 -7.54 -5.43 -5.16
CA THR A 163 -7.71 -4.26 -6.02
C THR A 163 -7.75 -4.68 -7.49
N ARG A 164 -6.75 -5.40 -7.95
CA ARG A 164 -6.59 -5.81 -9.35
C ARG A 164 -7.64 -6.82 -9.82
N ARG A 165 -7.98 -7.79 -8.96
CA ARG A 165 -8.84 -8.92 -9.36
C ARG A 165 -10.32 -8.69 -9.07
N PHE A 166 -10.65 -7.74 -8.18
CA PHE A 166 -12.03 -7.46 -7.80
C PHE A 166 -12.43 -6.00 -7.91
N LEU A 167 -11.71 -5.07 -7.26
CA LEU A 167 -12.14 -3.68 -7.19
C LEU A 167 -12.09 -3.00 -8.57
N ALA A 168 -10.97 -3.12 -9.28
CA ALA A 168 -10.78 -2.50 -10.59
C ALA A 168 -11.75 -3.03 -11.66
N PRO A 169 -11.92 -4.35 -11.85
CA PRO A 169 -12.82 -4.87 -12.88
C PRO A 169 -14.31 -4.52 -12.66
N HIS A 170 -14.68 -4.13 -11.45
CA HIS A 170 -16.08 -3.86 -11.08
C HIS A 170 -16.35 -2.40 -10.69
N ASP A 171 -15.36 -1.51 -10.88
CA ASP A 171 -15.45 -0.10 -10.48
C ASP A 171 -15.86 0.06 -8.99
N ALA A 172 -15.32 -0.84 -8.16
CA ALA A 172 -15.68 -0.96 -6.76
C ALA A 172 -14.76 -0.17 -5.80
N PHE A 173 -14.06 0.86 -6.30
CA PHE A 173 -13.07 1.64 -5.53
C PHE A 173 -13.64 2.38 -4.33
N ALA A 174 -14.95 2.65 -4.31
CA ALA A 174 -15.61 3.16 -3.12
C ALA A 174 -15.39 2.28 -1.87
N PHE A 175 -14.94 1.02 -2.04
CA PHE A 175 -14.61 0.11 -0.96
C PHE A 175 -13.11 0.12 -0.59
N ALA A 176 -12.22 0.55 -1.49
CA ALA A 176 -10.77 0.53 -1.26
C ALA A 176 -10.34 1.47 -0.14
N HIS A 177 -11.00 2.61 0.01
CA HIS A 177 -10.67 3.64 1.01
C HIS A 177 -11.52 3.55 2.29
N ALA A 178 -12.24 2.45 2.47
CA ALA A 178 -13.17 2.30 3.58
C ALA A 178 -12.49 1.72 4.84
N HIS A 179 -11.37 2.31 5.26
CA HIS A 179 -10.60 1.87 6.45
C HIS A 179 -11.42 1.85 7.76
N HIS A 180 -12.60 2.47 7.77
CA HIS A 180 -13.45 2.61 8.96
C HIS A 180 -14.80 1.89 8.84
N THR A 181 -15.00 1.02 7.84
CA THR A 181 -16.28 0.35 7.65
C THR A 181 -16.32 -1.03 8.31
N THR A 182 -17.42 -1.30 9.02
CA THR A 182 -17.71 -2.65 9.49
C THR A 182 -18.13 -3.53 8.30
N PRO A 183 -18.05 -4.89 8.43
CA PRO A 183 -18.55 -5.79 7.39
C PRO A 183 -20.03 -5.59 7.05
N LEU A 184 -20.84 -5.20 8.02
CA LEU A 184 -22.24 -4.86 7.80
C LEU A 184 -22.41 -3.57 6.99
N ASP A 185 -21.59 -2.56 7.25
CA ASP A 185 -21.59 -1.33 6.46
C ASP A 185 -21.07 -1.61 5.03
N GLY A 186 -20.07 -2.47 4.89
CA GLY A 186 -19.59 -2.94 3.59
C GLY A 186 -20.68 -3.64 2.80
N LEU A 187 -21.43 -4.55 3.44
CA LEU A 187 -22.57 -5.23 2.82
C LEU A 187 -23.68 -4.24 2.44
N LYS A 188 -24.07 -3.35 3.35
CA LYS A 188 -25.07 -2.29 3.08
C LYS A 188 -24.64 -1.42 1.91
N ARG A 189 -23.35 -0.99 1.88
CA ARG A 189 -22.79 -0.21 0.79
C ARG A 189 -22.81 -0.99 -0.54
N THR A 190 -22.54 -2.30 -0.51
CA THR A 190 -22.65 -3.15 -1.70
C THR A 190 -24.07 -3.10 -2.29
N PHE A 191 -25.11 -3.26 -1.46
CA PHE A 191 -26.49 -3.15 -1.93
C PHE A 191 -26.86 -1.76 -2.43
N THR A 192 -26.39 -0.71 -1.78
CA THR A 192 -26.67 0.67 -2.22
C THR A 192 -25.93 1.03 -3.51
N THR A 193 -24.73 0.50 -3.73
CA THR A 193 -23.91 0.79 -4.92
C THR A 193 -24.34 -0.05 -6.12
N PHE A 194 -24.57 -1.34 -5.94
CA PHE A 194 -24.80 -2.30 -7.04
C PHE A 194 -26.27 -2.71 -7.22
N GLY A 195 -27.17 -2.31 -6.33
CA GLY A 195 -28.60 -2.61 -6.42
C GLY A 195 -28.87 -4.10 -6.61
N ALA A 196 -29.61 -4.46 -7.67
CA ALA A 196 -29.95 -5.86 -8.01
C ALA A 196 -28.74 -6.74 -8.31
N ARG A 197 -27.58 -6.19 -8.63
CA ARG A 197 -26.32 -6.94 -8.85
C ARG A 197 -25.59 -7.29 -7.56
N ALA A 198 -25.99 -6.73 -6.42
CA ALA A 198 -25.32 -6.93 -5.13
C ALA A 198 -25.12 -8.39 -4.74
N PRO A 199 -26.11 -9.31 -4.85
CA PRO A 199 -25.91 -10.72 -4.53
C PRO A 199 -24.82 -11.38 -5.39
N TRP A 200 -24.80 -11.05 -6.68
CA TRP A 200 -23.76 -11.56 -7.59
C TRP A 200 -22.38 -11.01 -7.22
N MET A 201 -22.28 -9.73 -6.87
CA MET A 201 -21.02 -9.10 -6.41
C MET A 201 -20.49 -9.78 -5.14
N VAL A 202 -21.37 -10.07 -4.18
CA VAL A 202 -21.00 -10.76 -2.94
C VAL A 202 -20.48 -12.18 -3.25
N MET A 203 -21.17 -12.93 -4.10
CA MET A 203 -20.70 -14.28 -4.53
C MET A 203 -19.36 -14.21 -5.24
N HIS A 204 -19.19 -13.23 -6.13
CA HIS A 204 -17.93 -13.05 -6.88
C HIS A 204 -16.77 -12.68 -5.95
N TYR A 205 -17.02 -11.79 -4.98
CA TYR A 205 -16.05 -11.46 -3.93
C TYR A 205 -15.60 -12.71 -3.18
N PHE A 206 -16.51 -13.57 -2.72
CA PHE A 206 -16.12 -14.78 -1.99
C PHE A 206 -15.47 -15.84 -2.86
N ALA A 207 -15.86 -15.95 -4.13
CA ALA A 207 -15.19 -16.85 -5.08
C ALA A 207 -13.73 -16.43 -5.31
N MET A 208 -13.48 -15.14 -5.52
CA MET A 208 -12.16 -14.59 -5.68
C MET A 208 -11.35 -14.70 -4.36
N SER A 209 -11.97 -14.36 -3.23
CA SER A 209 -11.36 -14.50 -1.90
C SER A 209 -10.96 -15.94 -1.61
N GLY A 210 -11.76 -16.92 -2.05
CA GLY A 210 -11.44 -18.34 -1.94
C GLY A 210 -10.17 -18.70 -2.72
N ARG A 211 -10.00 -18.16 -3.92
CA ARG A 211 -8.78 -18.35 -4.72
C ARG A 211 -7.56 -17.77 -4.01
N LEU A 212 -7.64 -16.53 -3.52
CA LEU A 212 -6.55 -15.88 -2.79
C LEU A 212 -6.16 -16.66 -1.52
N THR A 213 -7.17 -17.21 -0.81
CA THR A 213 -6.93 -18.06 0.36
C THR A 213 -6.23 -19.36 -0.02
N ALA A 214 -6.63 -19.99 -1.12
CA ALA A 214 -5.97 -21.20 -1.63
C ALA A 214 -4.52 -20.92 -2.09
N GLU A 215 -4.28 -19.79 -2.75
CA GLU A 215 -2.94 -19.36 -3.14
C GLU A 215 -2.03 -19.15 -1.92
N SER A 216 -2.56 -18.64 -0.79
CA SER A 216 -1.80 -18.46 0.45
C SER A 216 -1.43 -19.76 1.17
N ALA A 217 -2.02 -20.89 0.76
CA ALA A 217 -1.65 -22.22 1.26
C ALA A 217 -0.37 -22.79 0.61
N VAL A 218 0.22 -22.09 -0.37
CA VAL A 218 1.46 -22.48 -1.08
C VAL A 218 2.56 -21.46 -0.78
N PRO A 219 3.15 -21.48 0.41
CA PRO A 219 4.15 -20.47 0.82
C PRO A 219 5.44 -20.52 0.00
N GLU A 220 5.76 -21.67 -0.65
CA GLU A 220 6.94 -21.86 -1.47
C GLU A 220 6.97 -20.90 -2.67
N ARG A 221 5.85 -20.44 -3.16
CA ARG A 221 5.76 -19.45 -4.25
C ARG A 221 6.49 -18.15 -3.90
N LEU A 222 6.56 -17.80 -2.61
CA LEU A 222 7.21 -16.60 -2.11
C LEU A 222 8.69 -16.80 -1.78
N ALA A 223 9.17 -18.04 -1.78
CA ALA A 223 10.55 -18.36 -1.40
C ALA A 223 11.57 -17.68 -2.32
N ALA A 224 11.32 -17.64 -3.62
CA ALA A 224 12.19 -16.99 -4.59
C ALA A 224 12.24 -15.46 -4.39
N GLU A 225 11.13 -14.83 -4.04
CA GLU A 225 11.06 -13.41 -3.72
C GLU A 225 11.88 -13.10 -2.47
N LYS A 226 11.67 -13.86 -1.40
CA LYS A 226 12.44 -13.72 -0.15
C LYS A 226 13.94 -13.87 -0.38
N ALA A 227 14.35 -14.87 -1.16
CA ALA A 227 15.77 -15.08 -1.48
C ALA A 227 16.37 -13.91 -2.28
N ARG A 228 15.66 -13.40 -3.30
CA ARG A 228 16.10 -12.22 -4.05
C ARG A 228 16.23 -10.99 -3.18
N GLY A 229 15.26 -10.73 -2.30
CA GLY A 229 15.31 -9.61 -1.38
C GLY A 229 16.47 -9.70 -0.39
N ALA A 230 16.72 -10.89 0.16
CA ALA A 230 17.83 -11.13 1.08
C ALA A 230 19.20 -10.86 0.41
N THR A 231 19.39 -11.23 -0.87
CA THR A 231 20.65 -10.93 -1.59
C THR A 231 20.87 -9.43 -1.84
N ALA A 232 19.81 -8.61 -1.87
CA ALA A 232 19.89 -7.17 -2.06
C ALA A 232 20.21 -6.38 -0.77
N MET A 233 20.11 -7.01 0.40
CA MET A 233 20.16 -6.37 1.72
C MET A 233 21.44 -5.56 1.96
N ALA A 234 22.61 -6.14 1.72
CA ALA A 234 23.88 -5.49 1.97
C ALA A 234 24.10 -4.25 1.09
N ALA A 235 23.78 -4.34 -0.20
CA ALA A 235 23.86 -3.21 -1.12
C ALA A 235 22.88 -2.09 -0.75
N PHE A 236 21.69 -2.45 -0.31
CA PHE A 236 20.67 -1.49 0.14
C PHE A 236 21.12 -0.78 1.44
N ALA A 237 21.66 -1.52 2.40
CA ALA A 237 22.21 -0.97 3.64
C ALA A 237 23.33 0.06 3.37
N THR A 238 24.27 -0.28 2.50
CA THR A 238 25.38 0.60 2.09
C THR A 238 24.85 1.90 1.47
N ARG A 239 23.87 1.84 0.55
CA ARG A 239 23.30 3.05 -0.06
C ARG A 239 22.63 3.96 0.95
N ASN A 240 22.02 3.40 1.98
CA ASN A 240 21.35 4.14 3.05
C ASN A 240 22.24 4.48 4.24
N GLN A 241 23.55 4.22 4.13
CA GLN A 241 24.55 4.50 5.17
C GLN A 241 24.20 3.86 6.53
N LEU A 242 23.67 2.63 6.49
CA LEU A 242 23.33 1.83 7.66
C LEU A 242 24.15 0.54 7.68
N PRO A 243 24.43 -0.01 8.88
CA PRO A 243 24.90 -1.38 9.01
C PRO A 243 23.87 -2.37 8.44
N THR A 244 24.32 -3.44 7.81
CA THR A 244 23.44 -4.49 7.27
C THR A 244 22.55 -5.09 8.36
N GLU A 245 23.09 -5.27 9.56
CA GLU A 245 22.39 -5.77 10.75
C GLU A 245 21.24 -4.86 11.17
N THR A 246 21.39 -3.54 11.00
CA THR A 246 20.33 -2.57 11.27
C THR A 246 19.16 -2.76 10.29
N VAL A 247 19.45 -2.91 9.00
CA VAL A 247 18.42 -3.15 7.97
C VAL A 247 17.77 -4.51 8.18
N GLN A 248 18.55 -5.55 8.55
CA GLN A 248 18.01 -6.86 8.91
C GLN A 248 17.09 -6.78 10.12
N THR A 249 17.47 -6.04 11.17
CA THR A 249 16.64 -5.83 12.36
C THR A 249 15.32 -5.16 12.01
N LEU A 250 15.33 -4.16 11.12
CA LEU A 250 14.10 -3.54 10.62
C LEU A 250 13.22 -4.56 9.89
N PHE A 251 13.81 -5.36 8.99
CA PHE A 251 13.09 -6.39 8.23
C PHE A 251 12.47 -7.45 9.15
N ASP A 252 13.23 -7.97 10.11
CA ASP A 252 12.76 -9.01 11.04
C ASP A 252 11.62 -8.53 11.95
N ALA A 253 11.54 -7.22 12.17
CA ALA A 253 10.50 -6.61 12.98
C ALA A 253 9.23 -6.23 12.19
N LEU A 254 9.26 -6.34 10.84
CA LEU A 254 8.07 -6.11 10.04
C LEU A 254 6.98 -7.16 10.34
N PRO A 255 5.71 -6.76 10.28
CA PRO A 255 4.62 -7.71 10.40
C PRO A 255 4.65 -8.68 9.20
N ARG A 256 4.46 -9.96 9.47
CA ARG A 256 4.37 -10.94 8.38
C ARG A 256 3.19 -10.62 7.47
N PRO A 257 3.37 -10.61 6.14
CA PRO A 257 2.32 -10.37 5.18
C PRO A 257 1.13 -11.33 5.33
N THR A 258 -0.09 -10.82 5.12
CA THR A 258 -1.31 -11.63 5.26
C THR A 258 -1.32 -12.80 4.27
N HIS A 259 -0.87 -12.57 3.03
CA HIS A 259 -0.87 -13.59 1.97
C HIS A 259 0.20 -14.68 2.11
N GLU A 260 1.02 -14.63 3.14
CA GLU A 260 2.01 -15.69 3.44
C GLU A 260 1.42 -16.87 4.22
N ALA A 261 0.22 -16.73 4.80
CA ALA A 261 -0.35 -17.74 5.65
C ALA A 261 -1.83 -17.94 5.37
N PHE A 262 -2.22 -19.21 5.19
CA PHE A 262 -3.61 -19.62 4.93
C PHE A 262 -4.56 -19.11 6.02
N ASP A 263 -4.24 -19.35 7.28
CA ASP A 263 -5.07 -18.94 8.42
C ASP A 263 -5.28 -17.43 8.46
N ARG A 264 -4.23 -16.65 8.26
CA ARG A 264 -4.32 -15.18 8.22
C ARG A 264 -5.23 -14.71 7.09
N THR A 265 -5.02 -15.22 5.88
CA THR A 265 -5.83 -14.86 4.70
C THR A 265 -7.29 -15.30 4.90
N PHE A 266 -7.52 -16.50 5.43
CA PHE A 266 -8.84 -17.04 5.73
C PHE A 266 -9.63 -16.13 6.70
N PHE A 267 -9.02 -15.78 7.84
CA PHE A 267 -9.66 -14.89 8.81
C PHE A 267 -9.79 -13.46 8.28
N ARG A 268 -8.81 -12.98 7.53
CA ARG A 268 -8.84 -11.63 6.96
C ARG A 268 -9.95 -11.44 5.93
N LEU A 269 -10.25 -12.45 5.15
CA LEU A 269 -11.30 -12.46 4.14
C LEU A 269 -12.66 -12.95 4.67
N TYR A 270 -12.81 -13.07 6.00
CA TYR A 270 -14.06 -13.42 6.69
C TYR A 270 -14.65 -14.80 6.39
N PHE A 271 -13.88 -15.77 5.94
CA PHE A 271 -14.37 -17.13 5.73
C PHE A 271 -14.87 -17.80 7.00
N ASP A 272 -14.26 -17.49 8.15
CA ASP A 272 -14.74 -17.91 9.47
C ASP A 272 -16.19 -17.48 9.72
N ARG A 273 -16.54 -16.25 9.36
CA ARG A 273 -17.90 -15.71 9.51
C ARG A 273 -18.88 -16.30 8.50
N VAL A 274 -18.41 -16.57 7.28
CA VAL A 274 -19.22 -17.27 6.26
C VAL A 274 -19.58 -18.66 6.75
N LEU A 275 -18.59 -19.43 7.23
CA LEU A 275 -18.83 -20.78 7.78
C LEU A 275 -19.75 -20.74 8.99
N ALA A 276 -19.56 -19.82 9.91
CA ALA A 276 -20.43 -19.66 11.06
C ALA A 276 -21.87 -19.27 10.64
N THR A 277 -22.02 -18.40 9.64
CA THR A 277 -23.35 -18.03 9.10
C THR A 277 -24.04 -19.26 8.48
N LEU A 278 -23.31 -20.05 7.71
CA LEU A 278 -23.83 -21.32 7.17
C LEU A 278 -24.18 -22.31 8.29
N GLY A 279 -23.40 -22.35 9.37
CA GLY A 279 -23.69 -23.13 10.56
C GLY A 279 -25.00 -22.72 11.25
N VAL A 280 -25.26 -21.41 11.37
CA VAL A 280 -26.53 -20.90 11.91
C VAL A 280 -27.69 -21.30 11.01
N ILE A 281 -27.62 -21.04 9.71
CA ILE A 281 -28.71 -21.27 8.76
C ILE A 281 -28.94 -22.80 8.60
N GLY A 282 -27.91 -23.55 8.26
CA GLY A 282 -28.03 -25.01 8.00
C GLY A 282 -28.35 -25.78 9.28
N GLY A 283 -27.67 -25.46 10.40
CA GLY A 283 -27.95 -26.08 11.69
C GLY A 283 -29.36 -25.77 12.21
N GLY A 284 -29.80 -24.49 12.06
CA GLY A 284 -31.15 -24.07 12.41
C GLY A 284 -32.22 -24.76 11.56
N ALA A 285 -32.06 -24.79 10.25
CA ALA A 285 -32.98 -25.47 9.34
C ALA A 285 -33.07 -26.98 9.66
N ARG A 286 -31.95 -27.65 9.89
CA ARG A 286 -31.89 -29.05 10.23
C ARG A 286 -32.49 -29.35 11.62
N MET A 287 -32.34 -28.45 12.59
CA MET A 287 -32.96 -28.59 13.91
C MET A 287 -34.49 -28.66 13.81
N LEU A 288 -35.12 -27.91 12.91
CA LEU A 288 -36.57 -27.92 12.70
C LEU A 288 -37.10 -29.27 12.20
N LEU A 289 -36.23 -30.12 11.62
CA LEU A 289 -36.60 -31.45 11.18
C LEU A 289 -36.64 -32.51 12.30
N GLY A 290 -36.21 -32.12 13.51
CA GLY A 290 -36.25 -32.94 14.72
C GLY A 290 -35.25 -34.12 14.75
N GLY A 291 -35.44 -34.98 15.74
CA GLY A 291 -34.62 -36.17 15.98
C GLY A 291 -33.23 -35.90 16.58
N PRO A 292 -32.43 -36.93 16.87
CA PRO A 292 -31.10 -36.77 17.49
C PRO A 292 -30.15 -35.88 16.68
N LEU A 293 -30.18 -35.99 15.36
CA LEU A 293 -29.42 -35.13 14.45
C LEU A 293 -29.90 -33.66 14.48
N GLY A 294 -31.20 -33.43 14.78
CA GLY A 294 -31.74 -32.09 14.98
C GLY A 294 -31.14 -31.41 16.22
N ILE A 295 -30.98 -32.13 17.32
CA ILE A 295 -30.34 -31.63 18.55
C ILE A 295 -28.88 -31.24 18.28
N ALA A 296 -28.12 -32.14 17.65
CA ALA A 296 -26.73 -31.88 17.27
C ALA A 296 -26.61 -30.64 16.35
N SER A 297 -27.51 -30.52 15.37
CA SER A 297 -27.54 -29.36 14.45
C SER A 297 -27.92 -28.07 15.17
N GLY A 298 -28.80 -28.11 16.18
CA GLY A 298 -29.11 -26.97 17.03
C GLY A 298 -27.91 -26.51 17.84
N ALA A 299 -27.10 -27.43 18.37
CA ALA A 299 -25.84 -27.11 19.04
C ALA A 299 -24.83 -26.40 18.10
N VAL A 300 -24.72 -26.88 16.84
CA VAL A 300 -23.90 -26.22 15.81
C VAL A 300 -24.43 -24.81 15.54
N ALA A 301 -25.74 -24.64 15.36
CA ALA A 301 -26.33 -23.33 15.11
C ALA A 301 -26.07 -22.35 16.27
N LEU A 302 -26.24 -22.82 17.51
CA LEU A 302 -26.00 -21.99 18.71
C LEU A 302 -24.52 -21.62 18.83
N SER A 303 -23.62 -22.59 18.70
CA SER A 303 -22.16 -22.33 18.76
C SER A 303 -21.72 -21.35 17.68
N SER A 304 -22.24 -21.49 16.45
CA SER A 304 -21.99 -20.60 15.32
C SER A 304 -22.52 -19.18 15.60
N ALA A 305 -23.71 -19.05 16.18
CA ALA A 305 -24.30 -17.76 16.54
C ALA A 305 -23.47 -17.05 17.64
N LEU A 306 -23.04 -17.80 18.66
CA LEU A 306 -22.16 -17.29 19.72
C LEU A 306 -20.81 -16.83 19.16
N TYR A 307 -20.23 -17.62 18.25
CA TYR A 307 -19.00 -17.26 17.55
C TYR A 307 -19.18 -15.95 16.74
N LEU A 308 -20.26 -15.85 15.93
CA LEU A 308 -20.54 -14.64 15.16
C LEU A 308 -20.66 -13.41 16.06
N ARG A 309 -21.43 -13.54 17.17
CA ARG A 309 -21.56 -12.47 18.14
C ARG A 309 -20.20 -12.03 18.71
N HIS A 310 -19.37 -13.00 19.10
CA HIS A 310 -18.01 -12.74 19.61
C HIS A 310 -17.13 -12.10 18.55
N SER A 311 -17.09 -12.67 17.35
CA SER A 311 -16.27 -12.20 16.22
C SER A 311 -16.69 -10.81 15.76
N VAL A 312 -17.99 -10.46 15.77
CA VAL A 312 -18.46 -9.11 15.46
C VAL A 312 -18.03 -8.09 16.52
N LYS A 313 -18.10 -8.46 17.79
CA LYS A 313 -17.65 -7.58 18.88
C LYS A 313 -16.15 -7.29 18.83
N GLN A 314 -15.33 -8.28 18.49
CA GLN A 314 -13.88 -8.11 18.36
C GLN A 314 -13.46 -7.57 16.99
N GLY A 315 -14.29 -7.74 15.99
CA GLY A 315 -13.95 -7.49 14.60
C GLY A 315 -14.06 -6.04 14.15
N VAL A 316 -14.55 -5.14 14.99
CA VAL A 316 -14.46 -3.70 14.73
C VAL A 316 -13.00 -3.30 14.51
N ASP A 317 -12.06 -3.95 15.22
CA ASP A 317 -10.62 -3.68 15.12
C ASP A 317 -9.93 -4.36 13.93
N ARG A 318 -10.58 -5.28 13.20
CA ARG A 318 -9.94 -5.94 12.05
C ARG A 318 -9.73 -4.99 10.87
N TYR A 319 -10.51 -3.91 10.74
CA TYR A 319 -10.48 -2.97 9.63
C TYR A 319 -10.37 -1.51 10.02
N SER A 320 -10.78 -1.13 11.22
CA SER A 320 -10.72 0.26 11.69
C SER A 320 -9.33 0.59 12.20
N SER A 321 -8.85 1.80 12.02
CA SER A 321 -7.64 2.41 12.59
C SER A 321 -6.35 1.55 12.73
N LEU A 322 -6.40 0.24 12.43
CA LEU A 322 -5.24 -0.67 12.54
C LEU A 322 -4.06 -0.25 11.67
N PRO A 323 -4.24 0.14 10.38
CA PRO A 323 -3.12 0.62 9.58
C PRO A 323 -2.44 1.84 10.21
N VAL A 324 -3.21 2.85 10.63
CA VAL A 324 -2.67 4.07 11.28
C VAL A 324 -1.87 3.73 12.53
N LYS A 325 -2.42 2.88 13.43
CA LYS A 325 -1.72 2.44 14.65
C LYS A 325 -0.45 1.67 14.35
N ARG A 326 -0.46 0.83 13.31
CA ARG A 326 0.70 0.04 12.88
C ARG A 326 1.79 0.93 12.29
N LEU A 327 1.43 1.92 11.49
CA LEU A 327 2.39 2.88 10.97
C LEU A 327 3.04 3.66 12.11
N TYR A 328 2.27 4.12 13.09
CA TYR A 328 2.82 4.78 14.25
C TYR A 328 3.83 3.91 15.00
N ALA A 329 3.45 2.66 15.32
CA ALA A 329 4.36 1.70 15.97
C ALA A 329 5.59 1.38 15.11
N GLY A 330 5.41 1.28 13.78
CA GLY A 330 6.50 1.14 12.81
C GLY A 330 7.46 2.32 12.84
N ALA A 331 6.95 3.54 12.86
CA ALA A 331 7.77 4.75 12.93
C ALA A 331 8.59 4.82 14.23
N GLU A 332 8.00 4.46 15.37
CA GLU A 332 8.74 4.38 16.64
C GLU A 332 9.85 3.31 16.61
N LEU A 333 9.57 2.16 15.99
CA LEU A 333 10.57 1.12 15.77
C LEU A 333 11.72 1.63 14.91
N VAL A 334 11.41 2.22 13.75
CA VAL A 334 12.40 2.80 12.83
C VAL A 334 13.27 3.82 13.55
N ARG A 335 12.68 4.76 14.29
CA ARG A 335 13.43 5.77 15.07
C ARG A 335 14.40 5.11 16.04
N ARG A 336 13.93 4.13 16.80
CA ARG A 336 14.74 3.43 17.80
C ARG A 336 15.89 2.65 17.18
N VAL A 337 15.65 1.97 16.07
CA VAL A 337 16.64 1.09 15.41
C VAL A 337 17.65 1.87 14.59
N THR A 338 17.21 2.93 13.90
CA THR A 338 18.07 3.71 12.98
C THR A 338 18.62 5.00 13.56
N GLY A 339 18.11 5.44 14.70
CA GLY A 339 18.41 6.74 15.28
C GLY A 339 17.87 7.93 14.46
N ALA A 340 16.86 7.73 13.61
CA ALA A 340 16.24 8.79 12.85
C ALA A 340 15.55 9.81 13.77
N GLU A 341 15.72 11.10 13.50
CA GLU A 341 15.06 12.18 14.22
C GLU A 341 13.61 12.35 13.76
N LEU A 342 13.39 12.16 12.46
CA LEU A 342 12.09 12.24 11.82
C LEU A 342 11.88 11.02 10.90
N VAL A 343 10.73 10.37 11.05
CA VAL A 343 10.22 9.35 10.13
C VAL A 343 9.04 9.90 9.37
N VAL A 344 9.07 9.76 8.04
CA VAL A 344 7.98 10.18 7.16
C VAL A 344 7.40 8.95 6.46
N PHE A 345 6.11 8.70 6.70
CA PHE A 345 5.33 7.68 6.00
C PHE A 345 4.22 8.31 5.13
N GLY A 346 3.58 7.52 4.29
CA GLY A 346 2.36 7.80 3.50
C GLY A 346 1.31 6.73 3.74
N HIS A 347 0.78 6.10 2.68
CA HIS A 347 -0.02 4.89 2.64
C HIS A 347 -1.45 5.00 3.22
N THR A 348 -1.63 5.61 4.38
CA THR A 348 -2.95 5.66 5.03
C THR A 348 -3.85 6.79 4.54
N HIS A 349 -3.35 7.68 3.69
CA HIS A 349 -4.03 8.88 3.21
C HIS A 349 -4.51 9.82 4.33
N CYS A 350 -4.02 9.62 5.56
CA CYS A 350 -4.42 10.41 6.72
C CYS A 350 -3.33 11.40 7.09
N GLU A 351 -3.73 12.63 7.43
CA GLU A 351 -2.83 13.58 8.05
C GLU A 351 -2.63 13.18 9.52
N ASP A 352 -1.56 12.44 9.77
CA ASP A 352 -1.22 11.95 11.12
C ASP A 352 0.20 12.41 11.48
N GLU A 353 0.39 12.83 12.71
CA GLU A 353 1.69 13.26 13.21
C GLU A 353 1.85 13.04 14.72
N ALA A 354 3.07 12.75 15.11
CA ALA A 354 3.50 12.66 16.49
C ALA A 354 4.95 13.10 16.60
N GLU A 355 5.50 13.10 17.80
CA GLU A 355 6.90 13.43 18.00
C GLU A 355 7.83 12.54 17.16
N GLY A 356 8.58 13.16 16.24
CA GLY A 356 9.50 12.46 15.33
C GLY A 356 8.81 11.60 14.27
N TYR A 357 7.51 11.76 14.03
CA TYR A 357 6.75 11.09 12.99
C TYR A 357 5.80 12.02 12.28
N LYS A 358 5.75 11.94 10.96
CA LYS A 358 4.73 12.59 10.12
C LYS A 358 4.28 11.65 9.01
N ASN A 359 2.96 11.60 8.78
CA ASN A 359 2.42 10.99 7.58
C ASN A 359 2.27 12.08 6.51
N SER A 360 2.72 11.83 5.28
CA SER A 360 2.61 12.82 4.18
C SER A 360 1.18 13.00 3.67
N ALA A 361 0.23 12.21 4.16
CA ALA A 361 -1.15 12.16 3.69
C ALA A 361 -1.25 11.72 2.21
N SER A 362 -2.36 12.04 1.53
CA SER A 362 -2.48 11.78 0.10
C SER A 362 -2.48 13.08 -0.68
N PHE A 363 -1.63 13.15 -1.69
CA PHE A 363 -1.55 14.29 -2.60
C PHE A 363 -2.83 14.45 -3.46
N SER A 364 -3.53 13.35 -3.72
CA SER A 364 -4.72 13.33 -4.58
C SER A 364 -6.04 13.20 -3.83
N TYR A 365 -6.09 12.37 -2.78
CA TYR A 365 -7.33 12.04 -2.06
C TYR A 365 -7.41 12.77 -0.72
N THR A 366 -7.39 14.09 -0.76
CA THR A 366 -7.51 14.91 0.44
C THR A 366 -8.92 15.45 0.62
N GLN A 367 -9.39 15.51 1.87
CA GLN A 367 -10.63 16.21 2.24
C GLN A 367 -10.44 17.73 2.26
N ARG A 368 -9.20 18.21 2.28
CA ARG A 368 -8.86 19.64 2.25
C ARG A 368 -8.78 20.16 0.82
N LYS A 369 -8.98 21.46 0.65
CA LYS A 369 -8.67 22.12 -0.61
C LYS A 369 -7.15 22.22 -0.75
N GLY A 370 -6.59 21.45 -1.66
CA GLY A 370 -5.17 21.43 -1.95
C GLY A 370 -4.61 20.01 -2.07
N SER A 371 -3.36 19.90 -2.41
CA SER A 371 -2.59 18.67 -2.45
C SER A 371 -1.50 18.77 -1.40
N PRO A 372 -1.66 18.15 -0.23
CA PRO A 372 -0.71 18.28 0.88
C PRO A 372 0.65 17.68 0.50
N TYR A 373 1.71 18.32 0.94
CA TYR A 373 3.08 17.82 0.87
C TYR A 373 3.85 18.23 2.11
N LEU A 374 4.96 17.56 2.38
CA LEU A 374 5.86 17.95 3.44
C LEU A 374 7.07 18.67 2.85
N PHE A 375 7.40 19.78 3.44
CA PHE A 375 8.66 20.49 3.23
C PHE A 375 9.60 20.21 4.40
N ILE A 376 10.85 19.86 4.11
CA ILE A 376 11.88 19.68 5.13
C ILE A 376 13.08 20.56 4.77
N GLY A 377 13.37 21.53 5.64
CA GLY A 377 14.50 22.42 5.49
C GLY A 377 15.85 21.76 5.76
N ARG A 378 16.94 22.42 5.38
CA ARG A 378 18.32 21.96 5.71
C ARG A 378 18.59 21.89 7.22
N ASP A 379 17.81 22.59 8.02
CA ASP A 379 17.84 22.54 9.48
C ASP A 379 17.07 21.34 10.08
N GLY A 380 16.51 20.47 9.23
CA GLY A 380 15.71 19.31 9.62
C GLY A 380 14.28 19.67 10.03
N LYS A 381 13.90 20.94 10.07
CA LYS A 381 12.52 21.32 10.41
C LYS A 381 11.57 20.95 9.29
N SER A 382 10.46 20.33 9.68
CA SER A 382 9.43 19.84 8.76
C SER A 382 8.14 20.64 8.90
N GLU A 383 7.56 21.01 7.77
CA GLU A 383 6.30 21.74 7.67
C GLU A 383 5.37 21.02 6.67
N ARG A 384 4.10 20.90 7.01
CA ARG A 384 3.06 20.47 6.06
C ARG A 384 2.47 21.69 5.37
N ARG A 385 2.40 21.64 4.05
CA ARG A 385 1.87 22.73 3.21
C ARG A 385 0.72 22.23 2.32
#